data_06844cf1bfc9d5e455e1bf3dde230f5a
#
_entry.id   06844cf1bfc9d5e455e1bf3dde230f5a
#
_cell.length_a   1.000
_cell.length_b   1.000
_cell.length_c   1.000
_cell.angle_alpha   90.00
_cell.angle_beta   90.00
_cell.angle_gamma   90.00
#
_symmetry.space_group_name_H-M   'P 1'
#
loop_
_entity.id
_entity.type
_entity.pdbx_description
1 polymer ?
#
loop_
_entity_poly.entity_id
_entity_poly.type
_entity_poly.pdbx_seq_one_letter_code
_entity_poly.pdbx_strand_id
1 'polypeptide(L)'
;MTFSGLNFVGVLVAFIASFASGGIWFGPKTFYPVWMKAKGIASGQLTTQQNKPALLFGGTIVGVLVQTLTLGVIITSLQAHNPDLGILDGAGVGFALGVGIGMFASLSHRLFGGDSLKVWIIETANDAINLTIAGAIIAAFN
;
A
#
# COMPACT_ATOMS: atom_id res chain seq x y z
N MET A 1 -15.95 1.96 15.43
CA MET A 1 -15.03 0.99 14.80
C MET A 1 -14.63 -0.02 15.86
N THR A 2 -14.81 -1.29 15.60
CA THR A 2 -14.50 -2.38 16.54
C THR A 2 -13.71 -3.46 15.80
N PHE A 3 -12.87 -4.18 16.52
CA PHE A 3 -12.20 -5.39 16.01
C PHE A 3 -13.14 -6.62 16.00
N SER A 4 -14.33 -6.47 16.57
CA SER A 4 -15.34 -7.53 16.56
C SER A 4 -15.84 -7.76 15.12
N GLY A 5 -15.76 -9.00 14.69
CA GLY A 5 -16.12 -9.39 13.32
C GLY A 5 -15.00 -9.29 12.29
N LEU A 6 -13.81 -8.79 12.66
CA LEU A 6 -12.68 -8.73 11.75
C LEU A 6 -12.19 -10.15 11.39
N ASN A 7 -12.18 -10.46 10.09
CA ASN A 7 -11.63 -11.72 9.60
C ASN A 7 -10.11 -11.61 9.47
N PHE A 8 -9.36 -12.14 10.45
CA PHE A 8 -7.90 -12.11 10.45
C PHE A 8 -7.27 -12.91 9.30
N VAL A 9 -7.95 -13.92 8.78
CA VAL A 9 -7.48 -14.67 7.61
C VAL A 9 -7.54 -13.78 6.37
N GLY A 10 -8.64 -13.06 6.17
CA GLY A 10 -8.78 -12.08 5.10
C GLY A 10 -7.71 -10.99 5.17
N VAL A 11 -7.44 -10.46 6.37
CA VAL A 11 -6.36 -9.47 6.58
C VAL A 11 -4.98 -10.06 6.25
N LEU A 12 -4.70 -11.29 6.66
CA LEU A 12 -3.43 -11.95 6.35
C LEU A 12 -3.24 -12.17 4.85
N VAL A 13 -4.28 -12.63 4.15
CA VAL A 13 -4.26 -12.82 2.70
C VAL A 13 -4.06 -11.47 1.99
N ALA A 14 -4.77 -10.43 2.43
CA ALA A 14 -4.63 -9.07 1.91
C ALA A 14 -3.20 -8.53 2.12
N PHE A 15 -2.62 -8.76 3.30
CA PHE A 15 -1.22 -8.39 3.60
C PHE A 15 -0.24 -9.08 2.64
N ILE A 16 -0.37 -10.39 2.46
CA ILE A 16 0.51 -11.17 1.57
C ILE A 16 0.36 -10.69 0.13
N ALA A 17 -0.87 -10.48 -0.34
CA ALA A 17 -1.15 -10.02 -1.70
C ALA A 17 -0.58 -8.60 -1.95
N SER A 18 -0.75 -7.68 -1.01
CA SER A 18 -0.20 -6.32 -1.09
C SER A 18 1.32 -6.33 -1.10
N PHE A 19 1.94 -7.15 -0.25
CA PHE A 19 3.39 -7.28 -0.20
C PHE A 19 3.97 -7.87 -1.50
N ALA A 20 3.31 -8.90 -2.04
CA ALA A 20 3.68 -9.49 -3.34
C ALA A 20 3.51 -8.49 -4.50
N SER A 21 2.40 -7.75 -4.52
CA SER A 21 2.14 -6.69 -5.50
C SER A 21 3.24 -5.63 -5.48
N GLY A 22 3.63 -5.15 -4.30
CA GLY A 22 4.73 -4.20 -4.14
C GLY A 22 6.07 -4.75 -4.63
N GLY A 23 6.36 -6.03 -4.37
CA GLY A 23 7.54 -6.73 -4.88
C GLY A 23 7.57 -6.83 -6.41
N ILE A 24 6.41 -7.07 -7.04
CA ILE A 24 6.26 -7.06 -8.49
C ILE A 24 6.42 -5.63 -9.04
N TRP A 25 5.76 -4.65 -8.40
CA TRP A 25 5.82 -3.24 -8.82
C TRP A 25 7.25 -2.70 -8.83
N PHE A 26 7.99 -2.93 -7.76
CA PHE A 26 9.40 -2.55 -7.64
C PHE A 26 10.35 -3.66 -8.09
N GLY A 27 9.91 -4.52 -9.00
CA GLY A 27 10.75 -5.54 -9.62
C GLY A 27 11.75 -4.96 -10.63
N PRO A 28 12.81 -5.71 -10.95
CA PRO A 28 13.85 -5.25 -11.88
C PRO A 28 13.35 -5.07 -13.33
N LYS A 29 12.22 -5.68 -13.69
CA LYS A 29 11.60 -5.59 -15.02
C LYS A 29 10.39 -4.66 -15.07
N THR A 30 10.04 -4.01 -13.96
CA THR A 30 8.86 -3.16 -13.83
C THR A 30 9.26 -1.71 -13.55
N PHE A 31 8.82 -1.13 -12.44
CA PHE A 31 9.03 0.29 -12.16
C PHE A 31 10.35 0.62 -11.45
N TYR A 32 11.04 -0.37 -10.86
CA TYR A 32 12.28 -0.12 -10.11
C TYR A 32 13.36 0.63 -10.91
N PRO A 33 13.68 0.23 -12.18
CA PRO A 33 14.69 0.97 -12.96
C PRO A 33 14.26 2.41 -13.28
N VAL A 34 12.95 2.61 -13.52
CA VAL A 34 12.38 3.95 -13.81
C VAL A 34 12.43 4.84 -12.58
N TRP A 35 12.12 4.25 -11.41
CA TRP A 35 12.16 4.92 -10.12
C TRP A 35 13.61 5.31 -9.74
N MET A 36 14.57 4.40 -9.88
CA MET A 36 16.00 4.68 -9.65
C MET A 36 16.50 5.85 -10.50
N LYS A 37 16.16 5.83 -11.80
CA LYS A 37 16.52 6.91 -12.71
C LYS A 37 15.87 8.25 -12.30
N ALA A 38 14.61 8.21 -11.88
CA ALA A 38 13.90 9.41 -11.45
C ALA A 38 14.46 9.99 -10.13
N LYS A 39 15.03 9.14 -9.27
CA LYS A 39 15.78 9.55 -8.05
C LYS A 39 17.21 10.00 -8.32
N GLY A 40 17.70 9.93 -9.56
CA GLY A 40 19.10 10.26 -9.87
C GLY A 40 20.11 9.26 -9.31
N ILE A 41 19.70 8.04 -8.99
CA ILE A 41 20.54 6.99 -8.44
C ILE A 41 21.17 6.22 -9.62
N ALA A 42 22.49 6.19 -9.70
CA ALA A 42 23.20 5.45 -10.75
C ALA A 42 22.95 3.93 -10.61
N SER A 43 22.95 3.25 -11.76
CA SER A 43 22.79 1.79 -11.79
C SER A 43 23.87 1.11 -10.94
N GLY A 44 23.47 0.22 -10.06
CA GLY A 44 24.37 -0.49 -9.13
C GLY A 44 24.73 0.26 -7.86
N GLN A 45 24.32 1.52 -7.69
CA GLN A 45 24.44 2.23 -6.42
C GLN A 45 23.27 1.88 -5.48
N LEU A 46 23.59 1.69 -4.21
CA LEU A 46 22.58 1.53 -3.16
C LEU A 46 22.34 2.88 -2.46
N THR A 47 21.09 3.17 -2.14
CA THR A 47 20.77 4.29 -1.25
C THR A 47 21.29 4.00 0.15
N THR A 48 21.44 5.04 0.99
CA THR A 48 21.80 4.87 2.40
C THR A 48 20.85 3.93 3.14
N GLN A 49 19.57 3.93 2.77
CA GLN A 49 18.57 3.06 3.38
C GLN A 49 18.67 1.61 2.89
N GLN A 50 19.04 1.39 1.64
CA GLN A 50 19.24 0.03 1.10
C GLN A 50 20.40 -0.70 1.75
N ASN A 51 21.34 0.03 2.36
CA ASN A 51 22.41 -0.54 3.18
C ASN A 51 21.93 -1.00 4.56
N LYS A 52 20.67 -0.78 4.90
CA LYS A 52 20.03 -1.20 6.18
C LYS A 52 18.83 -2.10 5.90
N PRO A 53 19.05 -3.32 5.38
CA PRO A 53 17.95 -4.19 4.92
C PRO A 53 16.94 -4.53 6.02
N ALA A 54 17.38 -4.70 7.26
CA ALA A 54 16.47 -4.97 8.38
C ALA A 54 15.49 -3.81 8.65
N LEU A 55 15.97 -2.57 8.56
CA LEU A 55 15.12 -1.37 8.70
C LEU A 55 14.18 -1.23 7.49
N LEU A 56 14.72 -1.44 6.29
CA LEU A 56 13.95 -1.32 5.05
C LEU A 56 12.79 -2.34 5.01
N PHE A 57 13.14 -3.62 5.09
CA PHE A 57 12.13 -4.69 5.00
C PHE A 57 11.24 -4.76 6.24
N GLY A 58 11.82 -4.60 7.44
CA GLY A 58 11.06 -4.58 8.69
C GLY A 58 10.06 -3.44 8.75
N GLY A 59 10.48 -2.23 8.37
CA GLY A 59 9.60 -1.07 8.28
C GLY A 59 8.49 -1.26 7.24
N THR A 60 8.81 -1.81 6.07
CA THR A 60 7.82 -2.11 5.03
C THR A 60 6.80 -3.16 5.50
N ILE A 61 7.25 -4.24 6.12
CA ILE A 61 6.36 -5.28 6.68
C ILE A 61 5.41 -4.68 7.71
N VAL A 62 5.92 -3.92 8.67
CA VAL A 62 5.09 -3.27 9.69
C VAL A 62 4.12 -2.27 9.05
N GLY A 63 4.59 -1.47 8.10
CA GLY A 63 3.75 -0.50 7.39
C GLY A 63 2.57 -1.16 6.68
N VAL A 64 2.84 -2.18 5.85
CA VAL A 64 1.79 -2.91 5.12
C VAL A 64 0.84 -3.64 6.07
N LEU A 65 1.36 -4.21 7.17
CA LEU A 65 0.52 -4.87 8.19
C LEU A 65 -0.44 -3.88 8.85
N VAL A 66 0.06 -2.71 9.26
CA VAL A 66 -0.76 -1.67 9.88
C VAL A 66 -1.82 -1.16 8.89
N GLN A 67 -1.45 -0.94 7.63
CA GLN A 67 -2.38 -0.51 6.59
C GLN A 67 -3.50 -1.53 6.36
N THR A 68 -3.17 -2.82 6.22
CA THR A 68 -4.16 -3.87 5.99
C THR A 68 -5.06 -4.10 7.20
N LEU A 69 -4.53 -4.03 8.43
CA LEU A 69 -5.33 -4.09 9.65
C LEU A 69 -6.29 -2.91 9.76
N THR A 70 -5.81 -1.69 9.50
CA THR A 70 -6.65 -0.49 9.53
C THR A 70 -7.76 -0.56 8.50
N LEU A 71 -7.43 -0.96 7.27
CA LEU A 71 -8.42 -1.14 6.21
C LEU A 71 -9.43 -2.24 6.57
N GLY A 72 -8.97 -3.33 7.20
CA GLY A 72 -9.82 -4.40 7.69
C GLY A 72 -10.87 -3.90 8.70
N VAL A 73 -10.44 -3.11 9.68
CA VAL A 73 -11.35 -2.51 10.67
C VAL A 73 -12.36 -1.57 10.00
N ILE A 74 -11.94 -0.80 9.02
CA ILE A 74 -12.83 0.12 8.27
C ILE A 74 -13.88 -0.68 7.51
N ILE A 75 -13.47 -1.66 6.69
CA ILE A 75 -14.37 -2.46 5.86
C ILE A 75 -15.35 -3.25 6.73
N THR A 76 -14.85 -3.94 7.76
CA THR A 76 -15.73 -4.67 8.70
C THR A 76 -16.76 -3.75 9.36
N SER A 77 -16.35 -2.53 9.73
CA SER A 77 -17.27 -1.55 10.31
C SER A 77 -18.32 -1.07 9.31
N LEU A 78 -17.95 -0.91 8.04
CA LEU A 78 -18.88 -0.55 6.97
C LEU A 78 -19.87 -1.69 6.68
N GLN A 79 -19.39 -2.94 6.61
CA GLN A 79 -20.23 -4.12 6.39
C GLN A 79 -21.22 -4.38 7.54
N ALA A 80 -20.85 -4.01 8.76
CA ALA A 80 -21.80 -4.07 9.89
C ALA A 80 -23.03 -3.14 9.72
N HIS A 81 -22.89 -2.08 8.90
CA HIS A 81 -23.98 -1.14 8.59
C HIS A 81 -24.60 -1.38 7.21
N ASN A 82 -23.85 -1.97 6.30
CA ASN A 82 -24.25 -2.34 4.95
C ASN A 82 -23.77 -3.76 4.63
N PRO A 83 -24.55 -4.80 4.96
CA PRO A 83 -24.18 -6.20 4.73
C PRO A 83 -23.98 -6.57 3.26
N ASP A 84 -24.53 -5.78 2.33
CA ASP A 84 -24.40 -6.01 0.89
C ASP A 84 -23.07 -5.47 0.31
N LEU A 85 -22.24 -4.85 1.15
CA LEU A 85 -20.93 -4.33 0.73
C LEU A 85 -20.02 -5.48 0.24
N GLY A 86 -19.81 -5.52 -1.07
CA GLY A 86 -19.08 -6.58 -1.74
C GLY A 86 -17.64 -6.23 -2.10
N ILE A 87 -17.04 -7.08 -2.93
CA ILE A 87 -15.64 -6.97 -3.37
C ILE A 87 -15.34 -5.63 -4.02
N LEU A 88 -16.22 -5.14 -4.90
CA LEU A 88 -16.02 -3.87 -5.62
C LEU A 88 -16.10 -2.67 -4.69
N ASP A 89 -16.97 -2.72 -3.70
CA ASP A 89 -17.10 -1.66 -2.70
C ASP A 89 -15.85 -1.63 -1.81
N GLY A 90 -15.36 -2.80 -1.38
CA GLY A 90 -14.12 -2.92 -0.63
C GLY A 90 -12.92 -2.41 -1.42
N ALA A 91 -12.83 -2.73 -2.71
CA ALA A 91 -11.83 -2.18 -3.62
C ALA A 91 -11.94 -0.65 -3.72
N GLY A 92 -13.17 -0.14 -3.84
CA GLY A 92 -13.45 1.30 -3.88
C GLY A 92 -13.03 2.03 -2.60
N VAL A 93 -13.29 1.45 -1.44
CA VAL A 93 -12.81 1.97 -0.14
C VAL A 93 -11.29 2.01 -0.10
N GLY A 94 -10.62 0.92 -0.48
CA GLY A 94 -9.16 0.85 -0.54
C GLY A 94 -8.57 1.89 -1.49
N PHE A 95 -9.15 2.04 -2.69
CA PHE A 95 -8.75 3.05 -3.67
C PHE A 95 -8.94 4.48 -3.14
N ALA A 96 -10.10 4.78 -2.56
CA ALA A 96 -10.40 6.11 -2.03
C ALA A 96 -9.43 6.50 -0.90
N LEU A 97 -9.09 5.58 -0.01
CA LEU A 97 -8.12 5.81 1.06
C LEU A 97 -6.69 5.93 0.49
N GLY A 98 -6.32 5.08 -0.46
CA GLY A 98 -5.01 5.09 -1.09
C GLY A 98 -4.74 6.38 -1.85
N VAL A 99 -5.67 6.79 -2.71
CA VAL A 99 -5.55 8.02 -3.49
C VAL A 99 -5.88 9.24 -2.63
N GLY A 100 -7.06 9.28 -2.04
CA GLY A 100 -7.58 10.50 -1.37
C GLY A 100 -6.78 10.91 -0.14
N ILE A 101 -6.27 9.95 0.61
CA ILE A 101 -5.49 10.21 1.83
C ILE A 101 -4.01 9.89 1.61
N GLY A 102 -3.67 8.62 1.31
CA GLY A 102 -2.29 8.17 1.25
C GLY A 102 -1.44 8.94 0.24
N MET A 103 -1.92 9.02 -0.99
CA MET A 103 -1.21 9.69 -2.09
C MET A 103 -1.02 11.17 -1.80
N PHE A 104 -2.09 11.92 -1.54
CA PHE A 104 -2.00 13.36 -1.38
C PHE A 104 -1.40 13.80 -0.04
N ALA A 105 -1.54 13.02 1.03
CA ALA A 105 -0.86 13.32 2.29
C ALA A 105 0.66 13.31 2.17
N SER A 106 1.22 12.50 1.27
CA SER A 106 2.67 12.43 1.05
C SER A 106 3.23 13.48 0.10
N LEU A 107 2.38 14.16 -0.70
CA LEU A 107 2.82 15.05 -1.78
C LEU A 107 3.75 16.16 -1.31
N SER A 108 3.33 16.90 -0.29
CA SER A 108 4.13 18.03 0.23
C SER A 108 5.47 17.55 0.78
N HIS A 109 5.49 16.47 1.56
CA HIS A 109 6.72 15.91 2.13
C HIS A 109 7.71 15.48 1.05
N ARG A 110 7.22 14.90 -0.06
CA ARG A 110 8.07 14.49 -1.18
C ARG A 110 8.63 15.68 -1.94
N LEU A 111 7.79 16.68 -2.24
CA LEU A 111 8.23 17.88 -2.98
C LEU A 111 9.21 18.72 -2.14
N PHE A 112 8.93 18.96 -0.86
CA PHE A 112 9.87 19.66 0.03
C PHE A 112 11.15 18.84 0.29
N GLY A 113 11.08 17.51 0.22
CA GLY A 113 12.23 16.60 0.29
C GLY A 113 13.09 16.57 -0.98
N GLY A 114 12.66 17.26 -2.05
CA GLY A 114 13.41 17.31 -3.32
C GLY A 114 13.11 16.15 -4.28
N ASP A 115 12.13 15.31 -3.98
CA ASP A 115 11.69 14.26 -4.90
C ASP A 115 10.91 14.86 -6.07
N SER A 116 11.05 14.26 -7.26
CA SER A 116 10.27 14.64 -8.44
C SER A 116 8.85 14.09 -8.37
N LEU A 117 7.91 14.76 -9.07
CA LEU A 117 6.55 14.25 -9.24
C LEU A 117 6.52 12.81 -9.77
N LYS A 118 7.49 12.44 -10.62
CA LYS A 118 7.58 11.08 -11.16
C LYS A 118 7.87 10.05 -10.09
N VAL A 119 8.77 10.34 -9.15
CA VAL A 119 9.04 9.49 -7.99
C VAL A 119 7.78 9.34 -7.16
N TRP A 120 7.14 10.47 -6.81
CA TRP A 120 5.93 10.49 -6.02
C TRP A 120 4.81 9.65 -6.66
N ILE A 121 4.53 9.79 -7.97
CA ILE A 121 3.50 9.00 -8.66
C ILE A 121 3.83 7.51 -8.61
N ILE A 122 5.07 7.11 -8.88
CA ILE A 122 5.44 5.69 -8.89
C ILE A 122 5.23 5.06 -7.51
N GLU A 123 5.64 5.73 -6.45
CA GLU A 123 5.52 5.22 -5.09
C GLU A 123 4.06 5.17 -4.64
N THR A 124 3.32 6.27 -4.81
CA THR A 124 1.95 6.37 -4.30
C THR A 124 0.92 5.61 -5.13
N ALA A 125 1.15 5.43 -6.43
CA ALA A 125 0.32 4.55 -7.25
C ALA A 125 0.42 3.10 -6.79
N ASN A 126 1.61 2.64 -6.40
CA ASN A 126 1.78 1.33 -5.78
C ASN A 126 0.96 1.20 -4.48
N ASP A 127 1.03 2.20 -3.61
CA ASP A 127 0.28 2.19 -2.35
C ASP A 127 -1.23 2.16 -2.59
N ALA A 128 -1.72 2.96 -3.54
CA ALA A 128 -3.13 2.98 -3.92
C ALA A 128 -3.61 1.65 -4.50
N ILE A 129 -2.82 1.01 -5.36
CA ILE A 129 -3.12 -0.31 -5.92
C ILE A 129 -3.13 -1.37 -4.81
N ASN A 130 -2.15 -1.35 -3.92
CA ASN A 130 -2.06 -2.30 -2.81
C ASN A 130 -3.27 -2.18 -1.88
N LEU A 131 -3.70 -0.97 -1.53
CA LEU A 131 -4.91 -0.76 -0.73
C LEU A 131 -6.19 -1.17 -1.46
N THR A 132 -6.25 -0.97 -2.79
CA THR A 132 -7.38 -1.44 -3.61
C THR A 132 -7.49 -2.96 -3.59
N ILE A 133 -6.38 -3.66 -3.80
CA ILE A 133 -6.31 -5.13 -3.75
C ILE A 133 -6.67 -5.62 -2.35
N ALA A 134 -6.09 -5.02 -1.31
CA ALA A 134 -6.38 -5.37 0.07
C ALA A 134 -7.85 -5.18 0.42
N GLY A 135 -8.45 -4.08 -0.01
CA GLY A 135 -9.87 -3.79 0.21
C GLY A 135 -10.79 -4.80 -0.43
N ALA A 136 -10.50 -5.19 -1.69
CA ALA A 136 -11.23 -6.23 -2.39
C ALA A 136 -11.18 -7.59 -1.66
N ILE A 137 -9.96 -7.98 -1.24
CA ILE A 137 -9.75 -9.26 -0.54
C ILE A 137 -10.45 -9.26 0.81
N ILE A 138 -10.28 -8.22 1.63
CA ILE A 138 -10.91 -8.15 2.95
C ILE A 138 -12.43 -8.22 2.83
N ALA A 139 -13.03 -7.47 1.90
CA ALA A 139 -14.47 -7.51 1.68
C ALA A 139 -14.98 -8.88 1.19
N ALA A 140 -14.15 -9.64 0.47
CA ALA A 140 -14.50 -10.98 0.03
C ALA A 140 -14.48 -12.04 1.15
N PHE A 141 -13.73 -11.80 2.22
CA PHE A 141 -13.56 -12.73 3.34
C PHE A 141 -14.50 -12.45 4.52
N ASN A 142 -15.10 -11.29 4.57
CA ASN A 142 -16.06 -10.90 5.59
C ASN A 142 -17.50 -11.12 5.11
#